data_37681ec53bcef0b8c357550042b780fe
#
_entry.id   37681ec53bcef0b8c357550042b780fe
#
_cell.length_a   1.000
_cell.length_b   1.000
_cell.length_c   1.000
_cell.angle_alpha   90.00
_cell.angle_beta   90.00
_cell.angle_gamma   90.00
#
_symmetry.space_group_name_H-M   'P 1'
#
loop_
_entity.id
_entity.type
_entity.pdbx_description
1 polymer ?
#
loop_
_entity_poly.entity_id
_entity_poly.type
_entity_poly.pdbx_seq_one_letter_code
_entity_poly.pdbx_strand_id
1 'polypeptide(L)'
;KEIALLMGYEITRHMPTTIEKIETPICPMEAPVLAGKKSAIVPILRAGLGMADGLLELMPSARVGHIGMYRDPKTKRPVEYLRKLPSAEDRFFILVDPMLATGYSAAAGVEVLLDHGVEEKNIRFMALVAAPEGVQVMQDMHPDVDVYVAALDQKLNEKAYIVPGLGDAGDRLYGTL
;
A
#
# COMPACT_ATOMS: atom_id res chain seq x y z
N LYS A 1 12.27 1.62 -4.27
CA LYS A 1 11.67 1.97 -5.56
C LYS A 1 11.60 0.74 -6.47
N GLU A 2 12.73 0.14 -6.86
CA GLU A 2 12.81 -0.96 -7.83
C GLU A 2 12.05 -2.21 -7.39
N ILE A 3 12.14 -2.60 -6.11
CA ILE A 3 11.38 -3.72 -5.56
C ILE A 3 9.87 -3.44 -5.65
N ALA A 4 9.44 -2.22 -5.31
CA ALA A 4 8.04 -1.83 -5.39
C ALA A 4 7.51 -1.86 -6.83
N LEU A 5 8.32 -1.52 -7.83
CA LEU A 5 7.97 -1.64 -9.23
C LEU A 5 7.72 -3.09 -9.63
N LEU A 6 8.60 -4.02 -9.21
CA LEU A 6 8.42 -5.46 -9.48
C LEU A 6 7.19 -6.02 -8.74
N MET A 7 6.99 -5.64 -7.49
CA MET A 7 5.79 -6.02 -6.73
C MET A 7 4.51 -5.42 -7.34
N GLY A 8 4.62 -4.26 -7.99
CA GLY A 8 3.52 -3.62 -8.71
C GLY A 8 2.91 -4.52 -9.78
N TYR A 9 3.71 -5.32 -10.47
CA TYR A 9 3.22 -6.31 -11.42
C TYR A 9 2.34 -7.37 -10.73
N GLU A 10 2.77 -7.91 -9.59
CA GLU A 10 1.99 -8.90 -8.84
C GLU A 10 0.71 -8.33 -8.25
N ILE A 11 0.79 -7.16 -7.63
CA ILE A 11 -0.37 -6.53 -6.98
C ILE A 11 -1.45 -6.11 -7.99
N THR A 12 -1.08 -5.87 -9.25
CA THR A 12 -2.02 -5.49 -10.30
C THR A 12 -2.51 -6.66 -11.15
N ARG A 13 -1.91 -7.85 -11.03
CA ARG A 13 -2.17 -9.02 -11.88
C ARG A 13 -3.64 -9.42 -11.97
N HIS A 14 -4.37 -9.34 -10.86
CA HIS A 14 -5.77 -9.77 -10.74
C HIS A 14 -6.74 -8.59 -10.58
N MET A 15 -6.37 -7.40 -11.06
CA MET A 15 -7.31 -6.29 -11.11
C MET A 15 -8.48 -6.60 -12.04
N PRO A 16 -9.72 -6.27 -11.66
CA PRO A 16 -10.89 -6.54 -12.49
C PRO A 16 -10.82 -5.77 -13.80
N THR A 17 -11.29 -6.42 -14.87
CA THR A 17 -11.36 -5.82 -16.20
C THR A 17 -12.81 -5.75 -16.68
N THR A 18 -13.09 -4.82 -17.58
CA THR A 18 -14.34 -4.72 -18.35
C THR A 18 -14.03 -4.70 -19.84
N ILE A 19 -15.02 -4.97 -20.66
CA ILE A 19 -14.87 -4.93 -22.11
C ILE A 19 -15.34 -3.57 -22.63
N GLU A 20 -14.47 -2.89 -23.35
CA GLU A 20 -14.80 -1.65 -24.04
C GLU A 20 -14.62 -1.80 -25.55
N LYS A 21 -15.55 -1.15 -26.32
CA LYS A 21 -15.39 -1.01 -27.76
C LYS A 21 -14.37 0.08 -28.06
N ILE A 22 -13.30 -0.30 -28.71
CA ILE A 22 -12.24 0.62 -29.13
C ILE A 22 -12.04 0.53 -30.64
N GLU A 23 -11.40 1.53 -31.20
CA GLU A 23 -10.98 1.55 -32.61
C GLU A 23 -9.45 1.54 -32.67
N THR A 24 -8.90 0.52 -33.30
CA THR A 24 -7.47 0.46 -33.61
C THR A 24 -7.22 1.14 -34.96
N PRO A 25 -6.00 1.43 -35.36
CA PRO A 25 -5.70 1.92 -36.71
C PRO A 25 -6.15 0.99 -37.83
N ILE A 26 -6.52 -0.25 -37.54
CA ILE A 26 -6.90 -1.28 -38.53
C ILE A 26 -8.41 -1.52 -38.53
N CYS A 27 -9.02 -1.71 -37.37
CA CYS A 27 -10.45 -2.04 -37.27
C CYS A 27 -11.02 -1.79 -35.85
N PRO A 28 -12.34 -1.65 -35.72
CA PRO A 28 -13.02 -1.71 -34.43
C PRO A 28 -12.83 -3.07 -33.77
N MET A 29 -12.66 -3.08 -32.42
CA MET A 29 -12.58 -4.30 -31.64
C MET A 29 -13.16 -4.11 -30.24
N GLU A 30 -13.44 -5.23 -29.57
CA GLU A 30 -13.72 -5.26 -28.15
C GLU A 30 -12.43 -5.59 -27.38
N ALA A 31 -12.03 -4.70 -26.46
CA ALA A 31 -10.78 -4.85 -25.72
C ALA A 31 -11.03 -4.92 -24.22
N PRO A 32 -10.30 -5.75 -23.47
CA PRO A 32 -10.30 -5.71 -22.02
C PRO A 32 -9.55 -4.47 -21.54
N VAL A 33 -10.20 -3.69 -20.69
CA VAL A 33 -9.62 -2.52 -20.00
C VAL A 33 -9.81 -2.68 -18.50
N LEU A 34 -9.02 -1.98 -17.68
CA LEU A 34 -9.22 -2.00 -16.23
C LEU A 34 -10.61 -1.46 -15.89
N ALA A 35 -11.34 -2.21 -15.07
CA ALA A 35 -12.65 -1.79 -14.60
C ALA A 35 -12.53 -0.61 -13.61
N GLY A 36 -13.56 0.23 -13.57
CA GLY A 36 -13.65 1.34 -12.64
C GLY A 36 -12.72 2.52 -12.97
N LYS A 37 -12.45 3.32 -11.95
CA LYS A 37 -11.58 4.51 -12.07
C LYS A 37 -10.11 4.12 -11.92
N LYS A 38 -9.22 5.01 -12.34
CA LYS A 38 -7.76 4.86 -12.18
C LYS A 38 -7.41 4.59 -10.71
N SER A 39 -6.56 3.59 -10.47
CA SER A 39 -6.12 3.21 -9.12
C SER A 39 -5.49 4.37 -8.35
N ALA A 40 -5.49 4.29 -7.03
CA ALA A 40 -4.84 5.24 -6.15
C ALA A 40 -3.68 4.55 -5.42
N ILE A 41 -2.53 5.19 -5.41
CA ILE A 41 -1.37 4.80 -4.62
C ILE A 41 -1.33 5.69 -3.40
N VAL A 42 -1.25 5.10 -2.21
CA VAL A 42 -1.32 5.83 -0.94
C VAL A 42 -0.13 5.44 -0.07
N PRO A 43 0.98 6.20 -0.11
CA PRO A 43 2.07 6.00 0.81
C PRO A 43 1.70 6.46 2.23
N ILE A 44 2.09 5.65 3.22
CA ILE A 44 2.18 6.10 4.61
C ILE A 44 3.47 6.92 4.73
N LEU A 45 3.31 8.19 5.05
CA LEU A 45 4.44 9.11 5.15
C LEU A 45 5.27 8.79 6.41
N ARG A 46 6.60 8.91 6.29
CA ARG A 46 7.40 9.38 5.14
C ARG A 46 7.92 8.22 4.28
N ALA A 47 8.21 7.06 4.87
CA ALA A 47 8.97 5.98 4.25
C ALA A 47 8.28 5.35 3.02
N GLY A 48 6.95 5.36 2.96
CA GLY A 48 6.17 4.86 1.83
C GLY A 48 6.39 5.61 0.50
N LEU A 49 6.90 6.86 0.54
CA LEU A 49 7.12 7.67 -0.67
C LEU A 49 8.02 6.97 -1.69
N GLY A 50 9.12 6.37 -1.24
CA GLY A 50 10.04 5.68 -2.15
C GLY A 50 9.42 4.46 -2.87
N MET A 51 8.35 3.87 -2.31
CA MET A 51 7.59 2.80 -2.96
C MET A 51 6.59 3.37 -3.96
N ALA A 52 5.92 4.48 -3.61
CA ALA A 52 4.97 5.14 -4.49
C ALA A 52 5.60 5.56 -5.83
N ASP A 53 6.83 6.08 -5.79
CA ASP A 53 7.59 6.44 -7.01
C ASP A 53 7.79 5.24 -7.95
N GLY A 54 8.07 4.05 -7.39
CA GLY A 54 8.19 2.83 -8.20
C GLY A 54 6.88 2.39 -8.85
N LEU A 55 5.78 2.47 -8.09
CA LEU A 55 4.45 2.14 -8.61
C LEU A 55 3.97 3.13 -9.67
N LEU A 56 4.31 4.41 -9.55
CA LEU A 56 3.97 5.43 -10.54
C LEU A 56 4.70 5.25 -11.87
N GLU A 57 5.88 4.66 -11.88
CA GLU A 57 6.55 4.28 -13.13
C GLU A 57 5.78 3.18 -13.87
N LEU A 58 5.21 2.22 -13.14
CA LEU A 58 4.37 1.16 -13.71
C LEU A 58 2.98 1.66 -14.09
N MET A 59 2.39 2.52 -13.25
CA MET A 59 1.02 3.03 -13.39
C MET A 59 1.01 4.56 -13.44
N PRO A 60 1.52 5.21 -14.51
CA PRO A 60 1.69 6.66 -14.58
C PRO A 60 0.37 7.43 -14.52
N SER A 61 -0.75 6.78 -14.80
CA SER A 61 -2.08 7.37 -14.72
C SER A 61 -2.73 7.25 -13.33
N ALA A 62 -2.12 6.52 -12.39
CA ALA A 62 -2.65 6.37 -11.04
C ALA A 62 -2.77 7.71 -10.32
N ARG A 63 -3.72 7.80 -9.41
CA ARG A 63 -3.83 8.93 -8.48
C ARG A 63 -2.93 8.69 -7.28
N VAL A 64 -2.48 9.76 -6.65
CA VAL A 64 -1.69 9.65 -5.42
C VAL A 64 -2.46 10.32 -4.29
N GLY A 65 -2.64 9.57 -3.20
CA GLY A 65 -3.08 10.09 -1.91
C GLY A 65 -1.93 10.06 -0.92
N HIS A 66 -2.08 10.69 0.22
CA HIS A 66 -1.08 10.68 1.28
C HIS A 66 -1.77 10.50 2.63
N ILE A 67 -1.25 9.59 3.43
CA ILE A 67 -1.61 9.43 4.83
C ILE A 67 -0.35 9.69 5.65
N GLY A 68 -0.40 10.69 6.52
CA GLY A 68 0.67 10.99 7.47
C GLY A 68 0.34 10.43 8.84
N MET A 69 1.23 9.59 9.37
CA MET A 69 1.11 9.02 10.69
C MET A 69 2.44 9.12 11.44
N TYR A 70 2.36 9.28 12.75
CA TYR A 70 3.49 9.08 13.65
C TYR A 70 3.09 8.14 14.78
N ARG A 71 4.06 7.51 15.39
CA ARG A 71 3.83 6.67 16.57
C ARG A 71 3.93 7.51 17.82
N ASP A 72 2.83 7.59 18.57
CA ASP A 72 2.82 8.28 19.86
C ASP A 72 3.88 7.65 20.80
N PRO A 73 4.79 8.44 21.35
CA PRO A 73 5.89 7.90 22.17
C PRO A 73 5.44 7.24 23.48
N LYS A 74 4.26 7.60 23.99
CA LYS A 74 3.71 7.08 25.25
C LYS A 74 2.86 5.82 25.00
N THR A 75 1.89 5.93 24.10
CA THR A 75 0.92 4.83 23.82
C THR A 75 1.43 3.83 22.80
N LYS A 76 2.48 4.17 22.06
CA LYS A 76 3.02 3.39 20.91
C LYS A 76 1.99 3.14 19.80
N ARG A 77 0.86 3.83 19.83
CA ARG A 77 -0.19 3.74 18.80
C ARG A 77 0.05 4.73 17.67
N PRO A 78 -0.38 4.42 16.44
CA PRO A 78 -0.34 5.35 15.34
C PRO A 78 -1.30 6.52 15.58
N VAL A 79 -0.86 7.73 15.24
CA VAL A 79 -1.65 8.97 15.27
C VAL A 79 -1.61 9.60 13.90
N GLU A 80 -2.78 9.79 13.29
CA GLU A 80 -2.92 10.46 12.01
C GLU A 80 -2.73 11.97 12.17
N TYR A 81 -1.95 12.59 11.28
CA TYR A 81 -1.78 14.05 11.20
C TYR A 81 -2.05 14.60 9.80
N LEU A 82 -2.16 13.76 8.79
CA LEU A 82 -2.45 14.17 7.41
C LEU A 82 -3.29 13.12 6.70
N ARG A 83 -4.37 13.58 6.04
CA ARG A 83 -5.20 12.79 5.15
C ARG A 83 -5.48 13.61 3.88
N LYS A 84 -4.90 13.19 2.75
CA LYS A 84 -5.17 13.75 1.43
C LYS A 84 -5.37 12.60 0.46
N LEU A 85 -6.62 12.31 0.13
CA LEU A 85 -7.01 11.13 -0.66
C LEU A 85 -7.85 11.54 -1.88
N PRO A 86 -7.71 10.84 -3.02
CA PRO A 86 -8.62 10.98 -4.15
C PRO A 86 -9.98 10.36 -3.79
N SER A 87 -11.04 10.67 -4.57
CA SER A 87 -12.38 10.09 -4.35
C SER A 87 -12.35 8.57 -4.28
N ALA A 88 -13.14 7.98 -3.37
CA ALA A 88 -13.17 6.54 -3.12
C ALA A 88 -13.89 5.73 -4.21
N GLU A 89 -14.93 6.33 -4.85
CA GLU A 89 -15.85 5.66 -5.78
C GLU A 89 -15.15 4.87 -6.89
N ASP A 90 -15.51 3.59 -7.04
CA ASP A 90 -15.04 2.66 -8.09
C ASP A 90 -13.52 2.67 -8.30
N ARG A 91 -12.75 2.70 -7.21
CA ARG A 91 -11.30 2.82 -7.27
C ARG A 91 -10.62 1.80 -6.37
N PHE A 92 -9.57 1.18 -6.89
CA PHE A 92 -8.63 0.40 -6.10
C PHE A 92 -7.60 1.31 -5.43
N PHE A 93 -7.33 1.03 -4.17
CA PHE A 93 -6.33 1.72 -3.36
C PHE A 93 -5.18 0.77 -3.02
N ILE A 94 -3.97 1.19 -3.30
CA ILE A 94 -2.74 0.48 -2.93
C ILE A 94 -2.07 1.29 -1.84
N LEU A 95 -2.24 0.83 -0.60
CA LEU A 95 -1.59 1.40 0.58
C LEU A 95 -0.17 0.84 0.68
N VAL A 96 0.83 1.70 0.81
CA VAL A 96 2.24 1.27 0.81
C VAL A 96 3.01 1.81 2.00
N ASP A 97 3.74 0.90 2.65
CA ASP A 97 4.69 1.19 3.72
C ASP A 97 5.84 0.16 3.62
N PRO A 98 7.12 0.55 3.62
CA PRO A 98 8.21 -0.41 3.47
C PRO A 98 8.29 -1.48 4.55
N MET A 99 7.75 -1.24 5.75
CA MET A 99 7.89 -2.12 6.89
C MET A 99 6.53 -2.52 7.48
N LEU A 100 6.21 -3.82 7.46
CA LEU A 100 5.08 -4.38 8.20
C LEU A 100 5.60 -5.05 9.48
N ALA A 101 5.91 -4.24 10.50
CA ALA A 101 6.47 -4.73 11.76
C ALA A 101 5.37 -5.20 12.72
N THR A 102 4.78 -4.30 13.50
CA THR A 102 3.69 -4.64 14.42
C THR A 102 2.31 -4.71 13.77
N GLY A 103 2.17 -4.24 12.54
CA GLY A 103 0.90 -4.20 11.81
C GLY A 103 -0.01 -3.01 12.13
N TYR A 104 0.12 -2.36 13.27
CA TYR A 104 -0.82 -1.32 13.69
C TYR A 104 -0.82 -0.07 12.80
N SER A 105 0.31 0.34 12.23
CA SER A 105 0.34 1.48 11.28
C SER A 105 -0.36 1.12 9.97
N ALA A 106 -0.15 -0.10 9.48
CA ALA A 106 -0.84 -0.60 8.29
C ALA A 106 -2.35 -0.69 8.53
N ALA A 107 -2.78 -1.30 9.64
CA ALA A 107 -4.19 -1.40 10.01
C ALA A 107 -4.83 -0.01 10.16
N ALA A 108 -4.19 0.92 10.86
CA ALA A 108 -4.70 2.30 10.96
C ALA A 108 -4.78 2.99 9.60
N GLY A 109 -3.83 2.72 8.68
CA GLY A 109 -3.91 3.21 7.30
C GLY A 109 -5.10 2.65 6.53
N VAL A 110 -5.44 1.38 6.74
CA VAL A 110 -6.66 0.77 6.19
C VAL A 110 -7.90 1.43 6.79
N GLU A 111 -7.96 1.63 8.11
CA GLU A 111 -9.08 2.32 8.77
C GLU A 111 -9.31 3.72 8.20
N VAL A 112 -8.24 4.48 7.93
CA VAL A 112 -8.34 5.80 7.28
C VAL A 112 -8.97 5.72 5.89
N LEU A 113 -8.68 4.66 5.12
CA LEU A 113 -9.30 4.43 3.81
C LEU A 113 -10.76 4.01 3.93
N LEU A 114 -11.11 3.15 4.89
CA LEU A 114 -12.48 2.76 5.18
C LEU A 114 -13.33 3.96 5.59
N ASP A 115 -12.82 4.81 6.49
CA ASP A 115 -13.44 6.07 6.89
C ASP A 115 -13.63 7.04 5.72
N HIS A 116 -12.76 6.96 4.70
CA HIS A 116 -12.87 7.74 3.47
C HIS A 116 -13.92 7.19 2.50
N GLY A 117 -14.51 6.03 2.80
CA GLY A 117 -15.55 5.38 2.01
C GLY A 117 -15.01 4.34 1.00
N VAL A 118 -13.77 3.90 1.14
CA VAL A 118 -13.22 2.80 0.33
C VAL A 118 -13.72 1.48 0.90
N GLU A 119 -14.23 0.58 0.06
CA GLU A 119 -14.58 -0.77 0.49
C GLU A 119 -13.31 -1.61 0.73
N GLU A 120 -13.28 -2.42 1.78
CA GLU A 120 -12.11 -3.20 2.19
C GLU A 120 -11.55 -4.08 1.06
N LYS A 121 -12.41 -4.76 0.31
CA LYS A 121 -12.05 -5.58 -0.87
C LYS A 121 -11.32 -4.80 -1.98
N ASN A 122 -11.42 -3.46 -1.99
CA ASN A 122 -10.76 -2.58 -2.94
C ASN A 122 -9.44 -2.02 -2.40
N ILE A 123 -9.01 -2.46 -1.22
CA ILE A 123 -7.75 -2.06 -0.60
C ILE A 123 -6.75 -3.20 -0.75
N ARG A 124 -5.54 -2.87 -1.15
CA ARG A 124 -4.37 -3.75 -1.11
C ARG A 124 -3.27 -3.08 -0.34
N PHE A 125 -2.61 -3.83 0.51
CA PHE A 125 -1.46 -3.35 1.27
C PHE A 125 -0.17 -3.95 0.73
N MET A 126 0.87 -3.14 0.60
CA MET A 126 2.17 -3.58 0.10
C MET A 126 3.30 -3.13 1.03
N ALA A 127 4.15 -4.07 1.44
CA ALA A 127 5.37 -3.79 2.19
C ALA A 127 6.58 -4.51 1.58
N LEU A 128 7.79 -4.00 1.85
CA LEU A 128 9.02 -4.65 1.40
C LEU A 128 9.40 -5.78 2.35
N VAL A 129 9.37 -5.52 3.66
CA VAL A 129 9.75 -6.49 4.69
C VAL A 129 8.64 -6.56 5.74
N ALA A 130 8.25 -7.77 6.10
CA ALA A 130 7.24 -8.04 7.11
C ALA A 130 7.76 -8.95 8.22
N ALA A 131 7.16 -8.82 9.41
CA ALA A 131 7.24 -9.81 10.46
C ALA A 131 5.92 -10.59 10.56
N PRO A 132 5.94 -11.87 10.96
CA PRO A 132 4.74 -12.68 11.14
C PRO A 132 3.69 -12.00 12.02
N GLU A 133 4.12 -11.32 13.07
CA GLU A 133 3.26 -10.60 14.01
C GLU A 133 2.46 -9.49 13.31
N GLY A 134 3.10 -8.75 12.41
CA GLY A 134 2.41 -7.70 11.64
C GLY A 134 1.42 -8.25 10.62
N VAL A 135 1.77 -9.37 9.98
CA VAL A 135 0.87 -10.08 9.06
C VAL A 135 -0.36 -10.58 9.82
N GLN A 136 -0.17 -11.16 11.03
CA GLN A 136 -1.26 -11.65 11.84
C GLN A 136 -2.23 -10.53 12.24
N VAL A 137 -1.70 -9.36 12.66
CA VAL A 137 -2.54 -8.18 12.99
C VAL A 137 -3.39 -7.75 11.79
N MET A 138 -2.81 -7.72 10.58
CA MET A 138 -3.56 -7.38 9.37
C MET A 138 -4.66 -8.42 9.08
N GLN A 139 -4.36 -9.70 9.22
CA GLN A 139 -5.35 -10.78 9.03
C GLN A 139 -6.48 -10.75 10.05
N ASP A 140 -6.18 -10.41 11.31
CA ASP A 140 -7.17 -10.36 12.38
C ASP A 140 -8.08 -9.12 12.27
N MET A 141 -7.53 -7.97 11.87
CA MET A 141 -8.27 -6.71 11.82
C MET A 141 -8.92 -6.45 10.45
N HIS A 142 -8.27 -6.86 9.38
CA HIS A 142 -8.68 -6.57 7.99
C HIS A 142 -8.50 -7.79 7.09
N PRO A 143 -9.30 -8.86 7.31
CA PRO A 143 -9.15 -10.14 6.60
C PRO A 143 -9.40 -10.05 5.09
N ASP A 144 -10.15 -9.06 4.63
CA ASP A 144 -10.48 -8.86 3.21
C ASP A 144 -9.45 -7.98 2.47
N VAL A 145 -8.42 -7.48 3.18
CA VAL A 145 -7.30 -6.74 2.56
C VAL A 145 -6.21 -7.71 2.12
N ASP A 146 -5.95 -7.75 0.81
CA ASP A 146 -4.80 -8.49 0.29
C ASP A 146 -3.48 -7.85 0.72
N VAL A 147 -2.61 -8.61 1.39
CA VAL A 147 -1.30 -8.18 1.87
C VAL A 147 -0.19 -8.76 1.00
N TYR A 148 0.60 -7.89 0.38
CA TYR A 148 1.74 -8.23 -0.47
C TYR A 148 3.04 -7.84 0.22
N VAL A 149 3.96 -8.78 0.38
CA VAL A 149 5.28 -8.53 0.96
C VAL A 149 6.38 -9.12 0.09
N ALA A 150 7.50 -8.40 -0.06
CA ALA A 150 8.63 -8.94 -0.82
C ALA A 150 9.42 -9.95 -0.02
N ALA A 151 9.48 -9.78 1.32
CA ALA A 151 10.13 -10.72 2.22
C ALA A 151 9.38 -10.80 3.55
N LEU A 152 9.22 -12.03 4.05
CA LEU A 152 8.75 -12.31 5.40
C LEU A 152 9.96 -12.72 6.24
N ASP A 153 10.30 -11.91 7.23
CA ASP A 153 11.39 -12.14 8.16
C ASP A 153 10.95 -12.97 9.38
N GLN A 154 11.86 -13.20 10.32
CA GLN A 154 11.66 -14.22 11.35
C GLN A 154 10.67 -13.80 12.43
N LYS A 155 10.81 -12.56 12.96
CA LYS A 155 10.06 -12.07 14.12
C LYS A 155 10.33 -10.60 14.41
N LEU A 156 9.66 -10.05 15.42
CA LEU A 156 10.04 -8.79 16.06
C LEU A 156 11.01 -9.01 17.23
N ASN A 157 11.90 -8.04 17.46
CA ASN A 157 12.68 -7.98 18.70
C ASN A 157 11.91 -7.21 19.81
N GLU A 158 12.50 -7.09 21.00
CA GLU A 158 11.91 -6.41 22.17
C GLU A 158 11.57 -4.92 21.92
N LYS A 159 12.23 -4.30 20.93
CA LYS A 159 11.99 -2.91 20.53
C LYS A 159 11.03 -2.79 19.35
N ALA A 160 10.37 -3.89 18.96
CA ALA A 160 9.46 -3.99 17.82
C ALA A 160 10.12 -3.71 16.46
N TYR A 161 11.42 -3.97 16.31
CA TYR A 161 12.10 -4.02 15.02
C TYR A 161 12.04 -5.44 14.43
N ILE A 162 11.91 -5.51 13.12
CA ILE A 162 11.94 -6.77 12.37
C ILE A 162 13.36 -7.37 12.44
N VAL A 163 13.46 -8.68 12.60
CA VAL A 163 14.72 -9.44 12.69
C VAL A 163 14.74 -10.52 11.61
N PRO A 164 15.79 -10.59 10.77
CA PRO A 164 16.99 -9.73 10.72
C PRO A 164 16.71 -8.28 10.30
N GLY A 165 15.68 -8.04 9.47
CA GLY A 165 15.21 -6.72 9.08
C GLY A 165 16.26 -5.77 8.51
N LEU A 166 15.97 -4.48 8.58
CA LEU A 166 16.88 -3.41 8.12
C LEU A 166 16.85 -2.15 9.01
N GLY A 167 16.28 -2.24 10.21
CA GLY A 167 16.11 -1.11 11.11
C GLY A 167 14.91 -0.22 10.72
N ASP A 168 15.03 1.10 10.92
CA ASP A 168 14.01 2.07 10.50
C ASP A 168 14.25 2.48 9.04
N ALA A 169 13.27 2.18 8.17
CA ALA A 169 13.36 2.48 6.75
C ALA A 169 13.31 3.99 6.47
N GLY A 170 12.54 4.74 7.24
CA GLY A 170 12.43 6.20 7.08
C GLY A 170 13.74 6.90 7.40
N ASP A 171 14.34 6.55 8.54
CA ASP A 171 15.62 7.15 8.95
C ASP A 171 16.75 6.79 7.98
N ARG A 172 16.76 5.56 7.48
CA ARG A 172 17.75 5.13 6.46
C ARG A 172 17.57 5.81 5.10
N LEU A 173 16.33 6.04 4.67
CA LEU A 173 16.05 6.70 3.39
C LEU A 173 16.35 8.19 3.43
N TYR A 174 16.10 8.85 4.55
CA TYR A 174 16.16 10.31 4.67
C TYR A 174 17.35 10.81 5.50
N GLY A 175 18.18 9.91 6.05
CA GLY A 175 19.33 10.29 6.87
C GLY A 175 18.95 10.99 8.17
N THR A 176 17.84 10.62 8.76
CA THR A 176 17.36 11.12 10.06
C THR A 176 17.67 10.11 11.17
N LEU A 177 17.73 10.59 12.43
CA LEU A 177 17.93 9.79 13.63
C LEU A 177 16.74 9.96 14.57
#